data_e10accaebe33f5423a5df295f5587621
#
_entry.id   e10accaebe33f5423a5df295f5587621
#
_cell.length_a   1.000
_cell.length_b   1.000
_cell.length_c   1.000
_cell.angle_alpha   90.00
_cell.angle_beta   90.00
_cell.angle_gamma   90.00
#
_symmetry.space_group_name_H-M   'P 1'
#
loop_
_entity.id
_entity.type
_entity.pdbx_description
1 polymer ?
#
loop_
_entity_poly.entity_id
_entity_poly.type
_entity_poly.pdbx_seq_one_letter_code
_entity_poly.pdbx_strand_id
1 'polypeptide(L)'
;KINTSLASDRFDEAARIAYQVVWHSFCDWYLELSKTVFYSENNENIEETRNVASFIFTQILVILHPFIPFLTEEIWLKNKLDKDGKDFLMLKNWSEASSNKDKDSDEVNEIIEFVSSIRSFKNEIEISPGSFVKILVNKINPEIKKFIENNSNTLKKIGRINEFVTEDIKKPSANLVIKGEIFKIYFDEDVDLSKIKETLLNKKNKIEKEMEKINTRLNNKSFIERAPNDIVEQEKSNFINLEKDVNKLNYTLESL
;
A
#
# COMPACT_ATOMS: atom_id res chain seq x y z
N LYS A 1 16.71 -10.11 8.83
CA LYS A 1 17.20 -9.60 7.51
C LYS A 1 18.30 -8.54 7.70
N ILE A 2 18.07 -7.42 8.45
CA ILE A 2 19.12 -6.40 8.69
C ILE A 2 20.37 -7.02 9.27
N ASN A 3 20.27 -7.83 10.34
CA ASN A 3 21.41 -8.50 10.97
C ASN A 3 22.16 -9.41 10.00
N THR A 4 21.45 -10.11 9.12
CA THR A 4 22.07 -10.98 8.11
C THR A 4 22.86 -10.16 7.10
N SER A 5 22.29 -9.03 6.62
CA SER A 5 22.98 -8.16 5.68
C SER A 5 24.21 -7.49 6.29
N LEU A 6 24.12 -7.04 7.55
CA LEU A 6 25.27 -6.47 8.29
C LEU A 6 26.37 -7.52 8.50
N ALA A 7 26.03 -8.76 8.87
CA ALA A 7 26.99 -9.86 9.05
C ALA A 7 27.68 -10.28 7.74
N SER A 8 27.11 -9.94 6.60
CA SER A 8 27.66 -10.22 5.26
C SER A 8 28.27 -8.98 4.60
N ASP A 9 28.56 -7.92 5.37
CA ASP A 9 29.12 -6.64 4.92
C ASP A 9 28.28 -5.92 3.83
N ARG A 10 26.99 -6.27 3.72
CA ARG A 10 26.04 -5.65 2.76
C ARG A 10 25.32 -4.47 3.40
N PHE A 11 26.04 -3.40 3.64
CA PHE A 11 25.52 -2.19 4.31
C PHE A 11 24.46 -1.47 3.48
N ASP A 12 24.57 -1.50 2.16
CA ASP A 12 23.58 -0.97 1.22
C ASP A 12 22.22 -1.65 1.40
N GLU A 13 22.20 -2.98 1.47
CA GLU A 13 20.98 -3.75 1.68
C GLU A 13 20.42 -3.56 3.09
N ALA A 14 21.26 -3.51 4.11
CA ALA A 14 20.83 -3.24 5.48
C ALA A 14 20.16 -1.87 5.59
N ALA A 15 20.75 -0.82 5.00
CA ALA A 15 20.18 0.53 4.97
C ALA A 15 18.83 0.56 4.21
N ARG A 16 18.75 -0.12 3.07
CA ARG A 16 17.50 -0.23 2.30
C ARG A 16 16.38 -0.92 3.08
N ILE A 17 16.70 -2.00 3.80
CA ILE A 17 15.72 -2.70 4.65
C ILE A 17 15.27 -1.80 5.80
N ALA A 18 16.21 -1.11 6.47
CA ALA A 18 15.89 -0.16 7.53
C ALA A 18 14.97 0.95 7.02
N TYR A 19 15.29 1.55 5.87
CA TYR A 19 14.43 2.55 5.22
C TYR A 19 13.02 2.02 4.93
N GLN A 20 12.89 0.80 4.38
CA GLN A 20 11.60 0.19 4.10
C GLN A 20 10.75 0.00 5.36
N VAL A 21 11.35 -0.49 6.45
CA VAL A 21 10.64 -0.66 7.72
C VAL A 21 10.17 0.67 8.27
N VAL A 22 11.04 1.69 8.28
CA VAL A 22 10.69 3.01 8.82
C VAL A 22 9.63 3.68 7.95
N TRP A 23 9.86 3.76 6.64
CA TRP A 23 8.98 4.52 5.76
C TRP A 23 7.67 3.79 5.49
N HIS A 24 7.74 2.54 4.98
CA HIS A 24 6.53 1.83 4.56
C HIS A 24 5.78 1.12 5.68
N SER A 25 6.47 0.59 6.69
CA SER A 25 5.74 -0.09 7.77
C SER A 25 5.34 0.87 8.88
N PHE A 26 6.28 1.66 9.39
CA PHE A 26 6.01 2.54 10.52
C PHE A 26 5.27 3.81 10.10
N CYS A 27 5.81 4.60 9.16
CA CYS A 27 5.20 5.88 8.78
C CYS A 27 3.90 5.73 8.00
N ASP A 28 3.89 4.87 6.95
CA ASP A 28 2.72 4.75 6.07
C ASP A 28 1.55 4.00 6.71
N TRP A 29 1.84 3.04 7.62
CA TRP A 29 0.79 2.19 8.18
C TRP A 29 0.63 2.33 9.68
N TYR A 30 1.68 2.07 10.46
CA TYR A 30 1.54 2.06 11.92
C TYR A 30 1.06 3.41 12.47
N LEU A 31 1.66 4.52 12.03
CA LEU A 31 1.23 5.86 12.46
C LEU A 31 -0.17 6.20 11.97
N GLU A 32 -0.54 5.83 10.74
CA GLU A 32 -1.89 6.09 10.22
C GLU A 32 -2.95 5.28 10.96
N LEU A 33 -2.67 4.00 11.26
CA LEU A 33 -3.54 3.17 12.10
C LEU A 33 -3.65 3.74 13.52
N SER A 34 -2.55 4.15 14.14
CA SER A 34 -2.53 4.73 15.49
C SER A 34 -3.36 6.01 15.58
N LYS A 35 -3.43 6.82 14.52
CA LYS A 35 -4.29 8.01 14.48
C LYS A 35 -5.77 7.67 14.68
N THR A 36 -6.21 6.48 14.26
CA THR A 36 -7.61 6.08 14.48
C THR A 36 -7.95 5.95 15.95
N VAL A 37 -6.97 5.55 16.78
CA VAL A 37 -7.08 5.46 18.23
C VAL A 37 -6.92 6.84 18.87
N PHE A 38 -5.89 7.62 18.49
CA PHE A 38 -5.63 8.94 19.07
C PHE A 38 -6.76 9.95 18.87
N TYR A 39 -7.53 9.84 17.79
CA TYR A 39 -8.67 10.71 17.49
C TYR A 39 -10.02 10.03 17.74
N SER A 40 -10.05 8.90 18.47
CA SER A 40 -11.31 8.29 18.89
C SER A 40 -11.86 9.03 20.12
N GLU A 41 -13.18 9.08 20.25
CA GLU A 41 -13.85 9.62 21.44
C GLU A 41 -13.65 8.71 22.65
N ASN A 42 -13.34 7.45 22.43
CA ASN A 42 -13.11 6.44 23.47
C ASN A 42 -11.60 6.34 23.77
N ASN A 43 -11.21 6.82 24.96
CA ASN A 43 -9.80 7.02 25.31
C ASN A 43 -9.11 5.77 25.90
N GLU A 44 -9.77 4.61 25.95
CA GLU A 44 -9.28 3.44 26.70
C GLU A 44 -7.90 2.94 26.29
N ASN A 45 -7.52 3.07 25.00
CA ASN A 45 -6.26 2.51 24.48
C ASN A 45 -5.22 3.57 24.08
N ILE A 46 -5.46 4.85 24.34
CA ILE A 46 -4.56 5.93 23.89
C ILE A 46 -3.19 5.83 24.55
N GLU A 47 -3.15 5.56 25.85
CA GLU A 47 -1.91 5.49 26.61
C GLU A 47 -1.08 4.27 26.19
N GLU A 48 -1.72 3.12 26.03
CA GLU A 48 -1.06 1.91 25.50
C GLU A 48 -0.51 2.15 24.09
N THR A 49 -1.31 2.70 23.19
CA THR A 49 -0.87 3.04 21.83
C THR A 49 0.31 3.99 21.82
N ARG A 50 0.33 4.98 22.71
CA ARG A 50 1.45 5.92 22.87
C ARG A 50 2.71 5.23 23.36
N ASN A 51 2.58 4.35 24.36
CA ASN A 51 3.71 3.59 24.91
C ASN A 51 4.31 2.65 23.86
N VAL A 52 3.48 1.95 23.09
CA VAL A 52 3.93 1.09 22.00
C VAL A 52 4.59 1.90 20.89
N ALA A 53 4.01 3.05 20.50
CA ALA A 53 4.60 3.93 19.50
C ALA A 53 5.98 4.45 19.94
N SER A 54 6.10 4.87 21.21
CA SER A 54 7.37 5.33 21.79
C SER A 54 8.41 4.21 21.81
N PHE A 55 8.02 3.01 22.19
CA PHE A 55 8.90 1.83 22.16
C PHE A 55 9.41 1.53 20.75
N ILE A 56 8.50 1.45 19.76
CA ILE A 56 8.87 1.19 18.36
C ILE A 56 9.79 2.29 17.84
N PHE A 57 9.49 3.56 18.13
CA PHE A 57 10.31 4.69 17.73
C PHE A 57 11.74 4.60 18.29
N THR A 58 11.86 4.21 19.56
CA THR A 58 13.15 3.94 20.21
C THR A 58 13.93 2.86 19.46
N GLN A 59 13.29 1.74 19.11
CA GLN A 59 13.93 0.67 18.34
C GLN A 59 14.37 1.13 16.94
N ILE A 60 13.56 1.96 16.30
CA ILE A 60 13.90 2.57 15.00
C ILE A 60 15.17 3.42 15.11
N LEU A 61 15.31 4.24 16.15
CA LEU A 61 16.51 5.05 16.36
C LEU A 61 17.75 4.18 16.55
N VAL A 62 17.67 3.08 17.31
CA VAL A 62 18.76 2.10 17.47
C VAL A 62 19.14 1.49 16.11
N ILE A 63 18.16 1.07 15.31
CA ILE A 63 18.41 0.44 14.00
C ILE A 63 19.02 1.44 13.00
N LEU A 64 18.62 2.69 13.04
CA LEU A 64 19.12 3.73 12.13
C LEU A 64 20.47 4.31 12.56
N HIS A 65 20.84 4.19 13.83
CA HIS A 65 22.03 4.83 14.39
C HIS A 65 23.34 4.51 13.65
N PRO A 66 23.63 3.28 13.21
CA PRO A 66 24.82 2.97 12.42
C PRO A 66 24.90 3.71 11.08
N PHE A 67 23.78 4.14 10.51
CA PHE A 67 23.71 4.78 9.20
C PHE A 67 23.68 6.32 9.29
N ILE A 68 22.99 6.86 10.31
CA ILE A 68 22.79 8.30 10.50
C ILE A 68 22.99 8.70 11.97
N PRO A 69 24.21 8.49 12.53
CA PRO A 69 24.46 8.59 13.98
C PRO A 69 24.14 9.97 14.56
N PHE A 70 24.52 11.04 13.90
CA PHE A 70 24.33 12.39 14.43
C PHE A 70 22.86 12.79 14.56
N LEU A 71 22.04 12.46 13.55
CA LEU A 71 20.61 12.76 13.57
C LEU A 71 19.87 11.94 14.64
N THR A 72 20.16 10.65 14.72
CA THR A 72 19.49 9.77 15.68
C THR A 72 19.89 10.08 17.12
N GLU A 73 21.14 10.44 17.37
CA GLU A 73 21.60 10.89 18.69
C GLU A 73 20.91 12.20 19.10
N GLU A 74 20.83 13.16 18.19
CA GLU A 74 20.16 14.45 18.45
C GLU A 74 18.67 14.26 18.78
N ILE A 75 17.98 13.39 18.03
CA ILE A 75 16.58 13.04 18.32
C ILE A 75 16.46 12.36 19.67
N TRP A 76 17.37 11.44 20.00
CA TRP A 76 17.40 10.74 21.27
C TRP A 76 17.50 11.69 22.46
N LEU A 77 18.48 12.59 22.42
CA LEU A 77 18.74 13.56 23.49
C LEU A 77 17.59 14.59 23.62
N LYS A 78 17.10 15.13 22.49
CA LYS A 78 16.01 16.13 22.51
C LYS A 78 14.70 15.57 23.06
N ASN A 79 14.39 14.33 22.79
CA ASN A 79 13.16 13.70 23.26
C ASN A 79 13.31 13.03 24.62
N LYS A 80 14.48 13.13 25.26
CA LYS A 80 14.77 12.54 26.59
C LYS A 80 14.31 11.09 26.68
N LEU A 81 14.64 10.31 25.65
CA LEU A 81 14.24 8.91 25.55
C LEU A 81 15.03 7.99 26.49
N ASP A 82 16.08 8.51 27.11
CA ASP A 82 16.76 7.91 28.24
C ASP A 82 16.10 8.34 29.55
N LYS A 83 16.06 7.44 30.52
CA LYS A 83 15.43 7.71 31.83
C LYS A 83 16.13 8.80 32.63
N ASP A 84 17.43 9.01 32.39
CA ASP A 84 18.28 9.87 33.24
C ASP A 84 18.93 11.05 32.48
N GLY A 85 18.68 11.23 31.18
CA GLY A 85 19.25 12.30 30.35
C GLY A 85 20.77 12.22 30.17
N LYS A 86 21.38 11.07 30.45
CA LYS A 86 22.84 10.87 30.45
C LYS A 86 23.32 9.75 29.52
N ASP A 87 22.39 8.93 29.01
CA ASP A 87 22.74 7.78 28.20
C ASP A 87 22.72 8.15 26.71
N PHE A 88 23.85 7.94 26.06
CA PHE A 88 23.96 8.07 24.61
C PHE A 88 23.28 6.88 23.89
N LEU A 89 22.62 7.16 22.76
CA LEU A 89 22.02 6.12 21.93
C LEU A 89 23.05 5.08 21.44
N MET A 90 24.27 5.53 21.15
CA MET A 90 25.37 4.67 20.73
C MET A 90 25.74 3.57 21.75
N LEU A 91 25.35 3.71 23.03
CA LEU A 91 25.60 2.73 24.08
C LEU A 91 24.43 1.77 24.28
N LYS A 92 23.35 1.93 23.54
CA LYS A 92 22.18 1.04 23.65
C LYS A 92 22.42 -0.28 22.95
N ASN A 93 21.90 -1.34 23.55
CA ASN A 93 21.97 -2.66 22.94
C ASN A 93 21.19 -2.70 21.63
N TRP A 94 21.75 -3.46 20.67
CA TRP A 94 21.05 -3.75 19.43
C TRP A 94 19.76 -4.50 19.68
N SER A 95 18.71 -4.15 18.91
CA SER A 95 17.39 -4.75 19.04
C SER A 95 17.41 -6.24 18.73
N GLU A 96 16.89 -7.05 19.63
CA GLU A 96 16.68 -8.47 19.38
C GLU A 96 15.36 -8.69 18.64
N ALA A 97 15.37 -9.60 17.66
CA ALA A 97 14.16 -9.94 16.93
C ALA A 97 13.24 -10.81 17.79
N SER A 98 12.01 -10.36 18.02
CA SER A 98 10.96 -11.22 18.56
C SER A 98 10.41 -12.12 17.44
N SER A 99 10.22 -13.40 17.73
CA SER A 99 9.70 -14.38 16.78
C SER A 99 8.18 -14.59 16.88
N ASN A 100 7.49 -13.81 17.72
CA ASN A 100 6.07 -13.96 17.91
C ASN A 100 5.32 -13.52 16.64
N LYS A 101 4.76 -14.49 15.91
CA LYS A 101 3.72 -14.24 14.91
C LYS A 101 2.38 -14.28 15.65
N ASP A 102 1.81 -13.13 15.85
CA ASP A 102 0.47 -13.00 16.42
C ASP A 102 -0.59 -13.12 15.31
N LYS A 103 -1.73 -13.75 15.63
CA LYS A 103 -2.88 -13.83 14.71
C LYS A 103 -3.41 -12.45 14.33
N ASP A 104 -3.25 -11.48 15.21
CA ASP A 104 -3.65 -10.09 14.98
C ASP A 104 -2.86 -9.42 13.86
N SER A 105 -1.65 -9.92 13.55
CA SER A 105 -0.85 -9.45 12.41
C SER A 105 -1.53 -9.75 11.06
N ASP A 106 -2.32 -10.80 10.97
CA ASP A 106 -3.00 -11.19 9.74
C ASP A 106 -4.17 -10.24 9.44
N GLU A 107 -4.93 -9.84 10.47
CA GLU A 107 -6.02 -8.87 10.33
C GLU A 107 -5.50 -7.48 9.92
N VAL A 108 -4.39 -7.03 10.50
CA VAL A 108 -3.73 -5.78 10.08
C VAL A 108 -3.27 -5.85 8.63
N ASN A 109 -2.69 -6.96 8.20
CA ASN A 109 -2.29 -7.16 6.80
C ASN A 109 -3.50 -7.13 5.85
N GLU A 110 -4.65 -7.68 6.26
CA GLU A 110 -5.89 -7.61 5.50
C GLU A 110 -6.40 -6.17 5.34
N ILE A 111 -6.34 -5.37 6.41
CA ILE A 111 -6.66 -3.94 6.35
C ILE A 111 -5.73 -3.21 5.37
N ILE A 112 -4.43 -3.47 5.46
CA ILE A 112 -3.42 -2.87 4.58
C ILE A 112 -3.70 -3.22 3.12
N GLU A 113 -3.97 -4.49 2.82
CA GLU A 113 -4.28 -4.95 1.46
C GLU A 113 -5.54 -4.28 0.90
N PHE A 114 -6.61 -4.23 1.70
CA PHE A 114 -7.88 -3.62 1.30
C PHE A 114 -7.70 -2.12 0.99
N VAL A 115 -7.08 -1.39 1.91
CA VAL A 115 -6.84 0.05 1.74
C VAL A 115 -5.86 0.34 0.60
N SER A 116 -4.82 -0.47 0.44
CA SER A 116 -3.86 -0.34 -0.66
C SER A 116 -4.51 -0.54 -2.02
N SER A 117 -5.45 -1.48 -2.12
CA SER A 117 -6.22 -1.70 -3.35
C SER A 117 -7.05 -0.48 -3.73
N ILE A 118 -7.70 0.17 -2.75
CA ILE A 118 -8.47 1.40 -2.99
C ILE A 118 -7.55 2.56 -3.38
N ARG A 119 -6.40 2.73 -2.71
CA ARG A 119 -5.44 3.79 -3.03
C ARG A 119 -4.84 3.60 -4.42
N SER A 120 -4.48 2.37 -4.77
CA SER A 120 -3.97 2.01 -6.09
C SER A 120 -5.01 2.30 -7.18
N PHE A 121 -6.26 1.93 -6.93
CA PHE A 121 -7.37 2.21 -7.84
C PHE A 121 -7.56 3.73 -8.05
N LYS A 122 -7.60 4.53 -6.97
CA LYS A 122 -7.70 5.99 -7.08
C LYS A 122 -6.56 6.59 -7.90
N ASN A 123 -5.35 6.10 -7.71
CA ASN A 123 -4.18 6.54 -8.47
C ASN A 123 -4.26 6.11 -9.94
N GLU A 124 -4.79 4.90 -10.22
CA GLU A 124 -4.96 4.38 -11.58
C GLU A 124 -5.91 5.23 -12.41
N ILE A 125 -6.98 5.72 -11.80
CA ILE A 125 -7.97 6.60 -12.44
C ILE A 125 -7.71 8.10 -12.23
N GLU A 126 -6.55 8.45 -11.68
CA GLU A 126 -6.05 9.82 -11.45
C GLU A 126 -6.97 10.71 -10.63
N ILE A 127 -7.72 10.16 -9.68
CA ILE A 127 -8.43 10.96 -8.69
C ILE A 127 -7.55 11.24 -7.47
N SER A 128 -7.84 12.36 -6.81
CA SER A 128 -7.09 12.76 -5.62
C SER A 128 -7.08 11.65 -4.56
N PRO A 129 -5.93 11.31 -3.97
CA PRO A 129 -5.88 10.35 -2.85
C PRO A 129 -6.76 10.78 -1.66
N GLY A 130 -7.05 12.07 -1.53
CA GLY A 130 -7.90 12.63 -0.48
C GLY A 130 -9.40 12.52 -0.75
N SER A 131 -9.83 12.27 -1.99
CA SER A 131 -11.24 12.14 -2.34
C SER A 131 -11.89 10.96 -1.62
N PHE A 132 -13.12 11.14 -1.18
CA PHE A 132 -13.91 10.09 -0.57
C PHE A 132 -14.64 9.26 -1.62
N VAL A 133 -14.93 8.00 -1.28
CA VAL A 133 -15.69 7.07 -2.12
C VAL A 133 -16.73 6.34 -1.28
N LYS A 134 -17.80 5.84 -1.91
CA LYS A 134 -18.72 4.88 -1.30
C LYS A 134 -18.52 3.52 -1.94
N ILE A 135 -18.65 2.46 -1.15
CA ILE A 135 -18.38 1.08 -1.61
C ILE A 135 -19.62 0.23 -1.37
N LEU A 136 -20.09 -0.45 -2.42
CA LEU A 136 -21.20 -1.38 -2.33
C LEU A 136 -20.71 -2.73 -1.76
N VAL A 137 -21.36 -3.16 -0.68
CA VAL A 137 -21.04 -4.41 0.04
C VAL A 137 -22.22 -5.39 0.02
N ASN A 138 -22.95 -5.43 -1.11
CA ASN A 138 -23.95 -6.47 -1.31
C ASN A 138 -23.33 -7.67 -2.06
N LYS A 139 -23.88 -8.86 -1.93
CA LYS A 139 -23.46 -10.07 -2.68
C LYS A 139 -21.95 -10.38 -2.67
N ILE A 140 -21.27 -10.05 -1.58
CA ILE A 140 -19.88 -10.41 -1.33
C ILE A 140 -19.79 -11.61 -0.39
N ASN A 141 -18.63 -12.26 -0.36
CA ASN A 141 -18.35 -13.36 0.56
C ASN A 141 -18.65 -12.97 2.02
N PRO A 142 -19.37 -13.80 2.80
CA PRO A 142 -19.72 -13.51 4.19
C PRO A 142 -18.52 -13.24 5.10
N GLU A 143 -17.37 -13.88 4.87
CA GLU A 143 -16.14 -13.66 5.63
C GLU A 143 -15.59 -12.23 5.38
N ILE A 144 -15.55 -11.81 4.13
CA ILE A 144 -15.12 -10.46 3.76
C ILE A 144 -16.11 -9.41 4.28
N LYS A 145 -17.41 -9.72 4.24
CA LYS A 145 -18.43 -8.83 4.81
C LYS A 145 -18.21 -8.63 6.31
N LYS A 146 -18.00 -9.72 7.05
CA LYS A 146 -17.71 -9.69 8.49
C LYS A 146 -16.41 -8.90 8.79
N PHE A 147 -15.36 -9.11 7.98
CA PHE A 147 -14.13 -8.35 8.09
C PHE A 147 -14.37 -6.84 7.92
N ILE A 148 -15.15 -6.42 6.91
CA ILE A 148 -15.50 -5.02 6.67
C ILE A 148 -16.32 -4.45 7.84
N GLU A 149 -17.28 -5.19 8.35
CA GLU A 149 -18.12 -4.77 9.48
C GLU A 149 -17.27 -4.55 10.74
N ASN A 150 -16.39 -5.49 11.08
CA ASN A 150 -15.51 -5.40 12.25
C ASN A 150 -14.54 -4.22 12.16
N ASN A 151 -14.03 -3.92 10.97
CA ASN A 151 -12.99 -2.93 10.73
C ASN A 151 -13.52 -1.63 10.10
N SER A 152 -14.83 -1.45 10.06
CA SER A 152 -15.51 -0.37 9.31
C SER A 152 -14.94 1.01 9.61
N ASN A 153 -14.74 1.36 10.89
CA ASN A 153 -14.22 2.67 11.30
C ASN A 153 -12.80 2.91 10.79
N THR A 154 -11.93 1.92 10.90
CA THR A 154 -10.54 1.97 10.45
C THR A 154 -10.47 2.08 8.93
N LEU A 155 -11.20 1.22 8.23
CA LEU A 155 -11.26 1.22 6.76
C LEU A 155 -11.80 2.54 6.20
N LYS A 156 -12.84 3.11 6.83
CA LYS A 156 -13.40 4.41 6.44
C LYS A 156 -12.38 5.53 6.59
N LYS A 157 -11.69 5.60 7.73
CA LYS A 157 -10.71 6.67 8.01
C LYS A 157 -9.51 6.59 7.08
N ILE A 158 -8.86 5.41 6.97
CA ILE A 158 -7.60 5.25 6.25
C ILE A 158 -7.80 5.11 4.74
N GLY A 159 -8.89 4.44 4.33
CA GLY A 159 -9.26 4.25 2.92
C GLY A 159 -9.94 5.46 2.29
N ARG A 160 -10.27 6.49 3.10
CA ARG A 160 -11.11 7.61 2.65
C ARG A 160 -12.42 7.10 2.05
N ILE A 161 -13.14 6.29 2.83
CA ILE A 161 -14.44 5.73 2.48
C ILE A 161 -15.50 6.47 3.30
N ASN A 162 -16.42 7.11 2.61
CA ASN A 162 -17.56 7.78 3.26
C ASN A 162 -18.49 6.76 3.89
N GLU A 163 -18.86 5.75 3.11
CA GLU A 163 -19.89 4.82 3.50
C GLU A 163 -19.72 3.46 2.80
N PHE A 164 -20.02 2.38 3.52
CA PHE A 164 -20.29 1.08 2.94
C PHE A 164 -21.81 0.95 2.75
N VAL A 165 -22.26 0.86 1.49
CA VAL A 165 -23.68 0.81 1.12
C VAL A 165 -24.10 -0.61 0.81
N THR A 166 -25.33 -0.98 1.16
CA THR A 166 -25.89 -2.32 0.92
C THR A 166 -26.81 -2.38 -0.29
N GLU A 167 -27.23 -1.21 -0.78
CA GLU A 167 -28.10 -1.09 -1.96
C GLU A 167 -27.37 -0.37 -3.09
N ASP A 168 -27.65 -0.80 -4.32
CA ASP A 168 -27.08 -0.18 -5.51
C ASP A 168 -27.61 1.24 -5.68
N ILE A 169 -26.70 2.21 -5.67
CA ILE A 169 -27.03 3.61 -5.88
C ILE A 169 -26.97 3.86 -7.40
N LYS A 170 -28.00 4.45 -7.97
CA LYS A 170 -28.02 4.85 -9.39
C LYS A 170 -27.09 6.06 -9.65
N LYS A 171 -25.81 5.88 -9.37
CA LYS A 171 -24.73 6.85 -9.62
C LYS A 171 -23.66 6.19 -10.46
N PRO A 172 -22.89 6.97 -11.22
CA PRO A 172 -21.70 6.45 -11.90
C PRO A 172 -20.77 5.74 -10.92
N SER A 173 -20.24 4.63 -11.33
CA SER A 173 -19.44 3.77 -10.48
C SER A 173 -18.34 3.10 -11.29
N ALA A 174 -17.32 2.62 -10.62
CA ALA A 174 -16.32 1.75 -11.22
C ALA A 174 -16.18 0.46 -10.40
N ASN A 175 -15.75 -0.59 -11.05
CA ASN A 175 -15.56 -1.86 -10.40
C ASN A 175 -14.09 -2.04 -9.98
N LEU A 176 -13.88 -2.45 -8.74
CA LEU A 176 -12.58 -2.78 -8.17
C LEU A 176 -12.60 -4.22 -7.66
N VAL A 177 -11.59 -5.00 -8.02
CA VAL A 177 -11.42 -6.35 -7.50
C VAL A 177 -10.51 -6.32 -6.29
N ILE A 178 -11.00 -6.78 -5.14
CA ILE A 178 -10.21 -6.95 -3.90
C ILE A 178 -10.41 -8.39 -3.42
N LYS A 179 -9.33 -9.13 -3.21
CA LYS A 179 -9.37 -10.54 -2.75
C LYS A 179 -10.29 -11.45 -3.59
N GLY A 180 -10.34 -11.21 -4.89
CA GLY A 180 -11.19 -11.99 -5.81
C GLY A 180 -12.67 -11.59 -5.85
N GLU A 181 -13.10 -10.66 -5.00
CA GLU A 181 -14.46 -10.12 -5.00
C GLU A 181 -14.53 -8.79 -5.75
N ILE A 182 -15.66 -8.56 -6.42
CA ILE A 182 -15.90 -7.34 -7.18
C ILE A 182 -16.67 -6.35 -6.30
N PHE A 183 -16.03 -5.23 -6.02
CA PHE A 183 -16.63 -4.10 -5.33
C PHE A 183 -17.00 -3.00 -6.30
N LYS A 184 -18.23 -2.51 -6.21
CA LYS A 184 -18.68 -1.34 -6.95
C LYS A 184 -18.37 -0.09 -6.13
N ILE A 185 -17.60 0.83 -6.70
CA ILE A 185 -17.15 2.06 -6.05
C ILE A 185 -17.88 3.24 -6.68
N TYR A 186 -18.57 4.01 -5.86
CA TYR A 186 -19.23 5.25 -6.27
C TYR A 186 -18.35 6.44 -5.89
N PHE A 187 -18.30 7.41 -6.78
CA PHE A 187 -17.55 8.65 -6.56
C PHE A 187 -18.46 9.72 -5.95
N ASP A 188 -17.87 10.62 -5.17
CA ASP A 188 -18.56 11.82 -4.71
C ASP A 188 -18.72 12.83 -5.87
N GLU A 189 -19.58 13.82 -5.67
CA GLU A 189 -20.01 14.78 -6.72
C GLU A 189 -18.90 15.72 -7.20
N ASP A 190 -17.80 15.83 -6.45
CA ASP A 190 -16.62 16.61 -6.78
C ASP A 190 -15.67 15.92 -7.79
N VAL A 191 -15.95 14.68 -8.15
CA VAL A 191 -15.12 13.88 -9.06
C VAL A 191 -15.61 14.05 -10.51
N ASP A 192 -14.76 14.64 -11.35
CA ASP A 192 -15.03 14.81 -12.78
C ASP A 192 -14.87 13.49 -13.55
N LEU A 193 -15.99 12.82 -13.77
CA LEU A 193 -16.06 11.54 -14.47
C LEU A 193 -15.65 11.65 -15.96
N SER A 194 -15.87 12.79 -16.59
CA SER A 194 -15.47 13.00 -17.98
C SER A 194 -13.96 12.99 -18.11
N LYS A 195 -13.27 13.63 -17.16
CA LYS A 195 -11.82 13.65 -17.08
C LYS A 195 -11.26 12.26 -16.79
N ILE A 196 -11.90 11.49 -15.90
CA ILE A 196 -11.51 10.11 -15.63
C ILE A 196 -11.61 9.25 -16.90
N LYS A 197 -12.75 9.32 -17.61
CA LYS A 197 -12.92 8.60 -18.88
C LYS A 197 -11.86 8.95 -19.91
N GLU A 198 -11.57 10.23 -20.06
CA GLU A 198 -10.54 10.71 -20.99
C GLU A 198 -9.16 10.16 -20.61
N THR A 199 -8.81 10.21 -19.32
CA THR A 199 -7.55 9.69 -18.79
C THR A 199 -7.40 8.19 -19.06
N LEU A 200 -8.44 7.41 -18.74
CA LEU A 200 -8.43 5.96 -18.96
C LEU A 200 -8.37 5.59 -20.45
N LEU A 201 -9.09 6.31 -21.31
CA LEU A 201 -9.03 6.14 -22.76
C LEU A 201 -7.63 6.45 -23.30
N ASN A 202 -6.99 7.54 -22.85
CA ASN A 202 -5.64 7.89 -23.24
C ASN A 202 -4.62 6.85 -22.80
N LYS A 203 -4.79 6.30 -21.58
CA LYS A 203 -3.95 5.22 -21.06
C LYS A 203 -4.11 3.94 -21.86
N LYS A 204 -5.36 3.53 -22.14
CA LYS A 204 -5.68 2.40 -23.00
C LYS A 204 -5.03 2.53 -24.38
N ASN A 205 -5.22 3.68 -25.05
CA ASN A 205 -4.64 3.92 -26.38
C ASN A 205 -3.11 3.84 -26.39
N LYS A 206 -2.43 4.26 -25.31
CA LYS A 206 -0.97 4.11 -25.18
C LYS A 206 -0.57 2.64 -25.08
N ILE A 207 -1.26 1.87 -24.25
CA ILE A 207 -0.98 0.44 -24.06
C ILE A 207 -1.25 -0.33 -25.37
N GLU A 208 -2.36 -0.07 -26.06
CA GLU A 208 -2.69 -0.69 -27.34
C GLU A 208 -1.62 -0.41 -28.41
N LYS A 209 -1.10 0.81 -28.47
CA LYS A 209 0.03 1.14 -29.37
C LYS A 209 1.32 0.41 -29.02
N GLU A 210 1.57 0.16 -27.73
CA GLU A 210 2.72 -0.62 -27.28
C GLU A 210 2.54 -2.10 -27.64
N MET A 211 1.35 -2.66 -27.41
CA MET A 211 0.99 -4.01 -27.83
C MET A 211 1.16 -4.21 -29.34
N GLU A 212 0.74 -3.25 -30.14
CA GLU A 212 0.91 -3.30 -31.61
C GLU A 212 2.39 -3.37 -32.01
N LYS A 213 3.26 -2.59 -31.36
CA LYS A 213 4.71 -2.65 -31.59
C LYS A 213 5.30 -4.01 -31.23
N ILE A 214 4.92 -4.55 -30.07
CA ILE A 214 5.38 -5.87 -29.62
C ILE A 214 4.88 -6.95 -30.59
N ASN A 215 3.61 -6.91 -30.96
CA ASN A 215 3.00 -7.85 -31.90
C ASN A 215 3.69 -7.80 -33.26
N THR A 216 4.02 -6.61 -33.76
CA THR A 216 4.78 -6.45 -35.03
C THR A 216 6.16 -7.10 -34.92
N ARG A 217 6.86 -6.99 -33.80
CA ARG A 217 8.14 -7.65 -33.55
C ARG A 217 7.99 -9.17 -33.49
N LEU A 218 7.01 -9.67 -32.75
CA LEU A 218 6.74 -11.09 -32.57
C LEU A 218 6.26 -11.77 -33.89
N ASN A 219 5.67 -11.01 -34.82
CA ASN A 219 5.30 -11.51 -36.16
C ASN A 219 6.44 -11.40 -37.17
N ASN A 220 7.56 -10.75 -36.87
CA ASN A 220 8.71 -10.63 -37.75
C ASN A 220 9.61 -11.87 -37.64
N LYS A 221 9.61 -12.72 -38.68
CA LYS A 221 10.42 -13.94 -38.72
C LYS A 221 11.90 -13.68 -38.49
N SER A 222 12.45 -12.61 -39.06
CA SER A 222 13.87 -12.28 -38.86
C SER A 222 14.18 -11.88 -37.41
N PHE A 223 13.24 -11.35 -36.69
CA PHE A 223 13.41 -11.05 -35.25
C PHE A 223 13.41 -12.35 -34.43
N ILE A 224 12.46 -13.24 -34.68
CA ILE A 224 12.35 -14.52 -33.96
C ILE A 224 13.57 -15.40 -34.18
N GLU A 225 14.13 -15.42 -35.39
CA GLU A 225 15.28 -16.24 -35.74
C GLU A 225 16.63 -15.70 -35.22
N ARG A 226 16.74 -14.38 -34.99
CA ARG A 226 18.01 -13.71 -34.60
C ARG A 226 18.06 -13.27 -33.16
N ALA A 227 16.92 -13.05 -32.54
CA ALA A 227 16.87 -12.62 -31.12
C ALA A 227 17.16 -13.80 -30.19
N PRO A 228 17.84 -13.58 -29.07
CA PRO A 228 17.96 -14.58 -28.01
C PRO A 228 16.58 -15.05 -27.52
N ASN A 229 16.46 -16.33 -27.19
CA ASN A 229 15.18 -16.93 -26.77
C ASN A 229 14.57 -16.27 -25.54
N ASP A 230 15.40 -15.82 -24.60
CA ASP A 230 14.98 -15.11 -23.40
C ASP A 230 14.32 -13.77 -23.72
N ILE A 231 14.79 -13.03 -24.73
CA ILE A 231 14.18 -11.79 -25.19
C ILE A 231 12.82 -12.05 -25.87
N VAL A 232 12.73 -13.10 -26.67
CA VAL A 232 11.45 -13.46 -27.31
C VAL A 232 10.40 -13.87 -26.27
N GLU A 233 10.80 -14.66 -25.27
CA GLU A 233 9.89 -15.05 -24.16
C GLU A 233 9.52 -13.86 -23.29
N GLN A 234 10.43 -12.92 -23.07
CA GLN A 234 10.14 -11.67 -22.34
C GLN A 234 9.11 -10.80 -23.09
N GLU A 235 9.26 -10.64 -24.42
CA GLU A 235 8.29 -9.88 -25.23
C GLU A 235 6.91 -10.54 -25.23
N LYS A 236 6.83 -11.88 -25.32
CA LYS A 236 5.57 -12.62 -25.19
C LYS A 236 4.90 -12.41 -23.83
N SER A 237 5.69 -12.50 -22.76
CA SER A 237 5.20 -12.26 -21.39
C SER A 237 4.68 -10.83 -21.23
N ASN A 238 5.41 -9.85 -21.76
CA ASN A 238 5.01 -8.44 -21.76
C ASN A 238 3.69 -8.26 -22.52
N PHE A 239 3.54 -8.86 -23.69
CA PHE A 239 2.30 -8.79 -24.46
C PHE A 239 1.09 -9.30 -23.68
N ILE A 240 1.22 -10.47 -23.03
CA ILE A 240 0.15 -11.06 -22.19
C ILE A 240 -0.20 -10.13 -21.00
N ASN A 241 0.79 -9.49 -20.40
CA ASN A 241 0.55 -8.57 -19.29
C ASN A 241 -0.18 -7.31 -19.75
N LEU A 242 0.24 -6.72 -20.87
CA LEU A 242 -0.44 -5.56 -21.46
C LEU A 242 -1.88 -5.88 -21.90
N GLU A 243 -2.13 -7.09 -22.42
CA GLU A 243 -3.48 -7.55 -22.76
C GLU A 243 -4.39 -7.62 -21.51
N LYS A 244 -3.86 -8.13 -20.39
CA LYS A 244 -4.59 -8.11 -19.12
C LYS A 244 -4.90 -6.68 -18.64
N ASP A 245 -3.95 -5.76 -18.79
CA ASP A 245 -4.12 -4.36 -18.42
C ASP A 245 -5.20 -3.67 -19.28
N VAL A 246 -5.20 -3.92 -20.60
CA VAL A 246 -6.27 -3.41 -21.50
C VAL A 246 -7.63 -3.96 -21.12
N ASN A 247 -7.74 -5.25 -20.82
CA ASN A 247 -8.99 -5.87 -20.40
C ASN A 247 -9.51 -5.27 -19.09
N LYS A 248 -8.62 -5.01 -18.14
CA LYS A 248 -8.95 -4.34 -16.87
C LYS A 248 -9.46 -2.91 -17.10
N LEU A 249 -8.78 -2.14 -17.97
CA LEU A 249 -9.20 -0.79 -18.33
C LEU A 249 -10.56 -0.77 -19.04
N ASN A 250 -10.82 -1.71 -19.96
CA ASN A 250 -12.12 -1.84 -20.61
C ASN A 250 -13.23 -2.07 -19.59
N TYR A 251 -13.03 -3.01 -18.66
CA TYR A 251 -13.99 -3.31 -17.61
C TYR A 251 -14.28 -2.10 -16.71
N THR A 252 -13.25 -1.31 -16.39
CA THR A 252 -13.42 -0.06 -15.64
C THR A 252 -14.18 0.99 -16.45
N LEU A 253 -13.87 1.18 -17.74
CA LEU A 253 -14.53 2.12 -18.63
C LEU A 253 -16.01 1.81 -18.87
N GLU A 254 -16.38 0.54 -18.96
CA GLU A 254 -17.77 0.08 -19.12
C GLU A 254 -18.63 0.35 -17.88
N SER A 255 -18.00 0.44 -16.71
CA SER A 255 -18.69 0.67 -15.44
C SER A 255 -18.84 2.16 -15.07
N LEU A 256 -18.11 3.06 -15.75
CA LEU A 256 -18.18 4.53 -15.63
C LEU A 256 -19.26 5.12 -16.56
#